data_b22ac10fdc37cb0e2334db4172afc9fe
#
_entry.id   b22ac10fdc37cb0e2334db4172afc9fe
#
_cell.length_a   1.000
_cell.length_b   1.000
_cell.length_c   1.000
_cell.angle_alpha   90.00
_cell.angle_beta   90.00
_cell.angle_gamma   90.00
#
_symmetry.space_group_name_H-M   'P 1'
#
loop_
_entity.id
_entity.type
_entity.pdbx_description
1 polymer ?
#
loop_
_entity_poly.entity_id
_entity_poly.type
_entity_poly.pdbx_seq_one_letter_code
_entity_poly.pdbx_strand_id
1 'polypeptide(L)' 'MVHGAAPQAKTVVDAASEQVLTVLLSELPLKQAAALAAKITGLSRNVLYERGLQLKG' A
#
# COMPACT_ATOMS: atom_id res chain seq x y z
N MET A 1 -13.27 -1.20 20.75
CA MET A 1 -13.16 -1.11 20.10
C MET A 1 -13.28 -0.70 19.35
N VAL A 2 -13.54 -0.60 19.33
CA VAL A 2 -13.71 -0.32 18.58
C VAL A 2 -13.65 -0.22 17.71
N HIS A 3 -13.82 -0.24 17.37
CA HIS A 3 -13.75 -0.18 16.49
C HIS A 3 -13.86 0.20 15.62
N GLY A 4 -14.03 0.17 15.85
CA GLY A 4 -14.09 0.36 14.81
C GLY A 4 -14.37 0.90 13.85
N ALA A 5 -14.65 1.12 13.64
CA ALA A 5 -14.99 1.68 12.65
C ALA A 5 -14.15 2.22 11.76
N ALA A 6 -13.38 2.29 11.69
CA ALA A 6 -12.49 2.83 10.86
C ALA A 6 -12.73 2.80 9.46
N PRO A 7 -13.66 3.37 8.99
CA PRO A 7 -13.92 3.35 7.58
C PRO A 7 -12.87 4.02 6.77
N GLN A 8 -12.10 4.83 7.34
CA GLN A 8 -11.10 5.47 6.54
C GLN A 8 -9.90 4.58 6.36
N ALA A 9 -10.12 3.35 6.30
CA ALA A 9 -9.05 2.44 6.08
C ALA A 9 -8.29 2.69 4.79
N LYS A 10 -8.84 3.51 3.94
CA LYS A 10 -8.16 3.79 2.68
C LYS A 10 -6.82 4.46 2.87
N THR A 11 -6.56 4.96 4.04
CA THR A 11 -5.27 5.57 4.30
C THR A 11 -4.35 4.65 5.08
N VAL A 12 -4.79 3.42 5.32
CA VAL A 12 -4.00 2.47 6.10
C VAL A 12 -3.66 1.28 5.22
N VAL A 13 -2.41 0.91 5.20
CA VAL A 13 -1.95 -0.24 4.43
C VAL A 13 -2.01 -1.46 5.33
N ASP A 14 -2.95 -2.35 5.06
CA ASP A 14 -3.07 -3.57 5.85
C ASP A 14 -2.09 -4.63 5.36
N ALA A 15 -2.08 -5.78 6.02
CA ALA A 15 -1.11 -6.82 5.70
C ALA A 15 -1.24 -7.29 4.25
N ALA A 16 -2.46 -7.43 3.77
CA ALA A 16 -2.66 -7.88 2.40
C ALA A 16 -2.14 -6.86 1.40
N SER A 17 -2.44 -5.59 1.64
CA SER A 17 -1.99 -4.54 0.75
C SER A 17 -0.47 -4.41 0.80
N GLU A 18 0.09 -4.54 1.98
CA GLU A 18 1.54 -4.46 2.11
C GLU A 18 2.21 -5.60 1.38
N GLN A 19 1.63 -6.78 1.42
CA GLN A 19 2.18 -7.91 0.71
C GLN A 19 2.16 -7.68 -0.80
N VAL A 20 1.06 -7.15 -1.30
CA VAL A 20 0.96 -6.82 -2.71
C VAL A 20 2.06 -5.82 -3.09
N LEU A 21 2.20 -4.79 -2.27
CA LEU A 21 3.21 -3.78 -2.53
C LEU A 21 4.61 -4.37 -2.51
N THR A 22 4.88 -5.21 -1.54
CA THR A 22 6.20 -5.83 -1.42
C THR A 22 6.53 -6.68 -2.65
N VAL A 23 5.56 -7.47 -3.09
CA VAL A 23 5.74 -8.30 -4.27
C VAL A 23 6.03 -7.43 -5.49
N LEU A 24 5.26 -6.38 -5.66
CA LEU A 24 5.46 -5.49 -6.79
C LEU A 24 6.81 -4.78 -6.71
N LEU A 25 7.23 -4.43 -5.51
CA LEU A 25 8.52 -3.76 -5.35
C LEU A 25 9.68 -4.65 -5.76
N SER A 26 9.52 -5.94 -5.62
CA SER A 26 10.59 -6.85 -6.02
C SER A 26 10.71 -6.96 -7.54
N GLU A 27 9.66 -6.61 -8.25
CA GLU A 27 9.64 -6.71 -9.70
C GLU A 27 9.72 -5.35 -10.39
N LEU A 28 9.21 -4.32 -9.73
CA LEU A 28 9.04 -3.03 -10.35
C LEU A 28 9.67 -1.94 -9.49
N PRO A 29 10.01 -0.81 -10.11
CA PRO A 29 10.47 0.33 -9.32
C PRO A 29 9.34 0.86 -8.44
N LEU A 30 9.73 1.58 -7.41
CA LEU A 30 8.80 2.05 -6.40
C LEU A 30 7.60 2.78 -7.00
N LYS A 31 7.87 3.65 -7.96
CA LYS A 31 6.80 4.42 -8.57
C LYS A 31 5.74 3.52 -9.19
N GLN A 32 6.18 2.57 -9.98
CA GLN A 32 5.25 1.68 -10.65
C GLN A 32 4.60 0.72 -9.68
N ALA A 33 5.37 0.24 -8.72
CA ALA A 33 4.82 -0.66 -7.72
C ALA A 33 3.69 0.01 -6.96
N ALA A 34 3.89 1.26 -6.55
CA ALA A 34 2.85 1.98 -5.83
C ALA A 34 1.62 2.19 -6.69
N ALA A 35 1.82 2.54 -7.95
CA ALA A 35 0.69 2.78 -8.85
C ALA A 35 -0.12 1.51 -9.07
N LEU A 36 0.56 0.41 -9.30
CA LEU A 36 -0.14 -0.87 -9.51
C LEU A 36 -0.81 -1.35 -8.24
N ALA A 37 -0.11 -1.23 -7.12
CA ALA A 37 -0.70 -1.64 -5.85
C ALA A 37 -1.95 -0.83 -5.56
N ALA A 38 -1.95 0.46 -5.90
CA ALA A 38 -3.12 1.29 -5.70
C ALA A 38 -4.29 0.78 -6.53
N LYS A 39 -4.04 0.34 -7.74
CA LYS A 39 -5.09 -0.19 -8.59
C LYS A 39 -5.62 -1.51 -8.05
N ILE A 40 -4.73 -2.33 -7.53
CA ILE A 40 -5.12 -3.64 -7.03
C ILE A 40 -5.89 -3.53 -5.72
N THR A 41 -5.40 -2.70 -4.82
CA THR A 41 -5.95 -2.61 -3.48
C THR A 41 -7.00 -1.53 -3.32
N GLY A 42 -7.00 -0.56 -4.21
CA GLY A 42 -7.90 0.57 -4.09
C GLY A 42 -7.42 1.64 -3.13
N LEU A 43 -6.22 1.50 -2.62
CA LEU A 43 -5.65 2.49 -1.72
C LEU A 43 -5.05 3.66 -2.49
N SER A 44 -4.73 4.72 -1.76
CA SER A 44 -4.11 5.87 -2.38
C SER A 44 -2.68 5.55 -2.81
N ARG A 45 -2.33 6.00 -3.99
CA ARG A 45 -0.97 5.80 -4.48
C ARG A 45 0.04 6.48 -3.56
N ASN A 46 -0.30 7.64 -3.04
CA ASN A 46 0.57 8.35 -2.12
C ASN A 46 0.90 7.53 -0.89
N VAL A 47 -0.15 6.94 -0.31
CA VAL A 47 0.03 6.11 0.87
C VAL A 47 0.93 4.93 0.56
N LEU A 48 0.69 4.29 -0.56
CA LEU A 48 1.49 3.12 -0.95
C LEU A 48 2.91 3.52 -1.28
N TYR A 49 3.09 4.68 -1.89
CA TYR A 49 4.42 5.17 -2.20
C TYR A 49 5.23 5.38 -0.93
N GLU A 50 4.62 6.03 0.05
CA GLU A 50 5.30 6.28 1.31
C GLU A 50 5.61 4.96 2.02
N ARG A 51 4.66 4.04 1.99
CA ARG A 51 4.90 2.74 2.61
C ARG A 51 6.03 2.02 1.90
N GLY A 52 6.06 2.11 0.59
CA GLY A 52 7.12 1.50 -0.18
C GLY A 52 8.48 2.04 0.14
N LEU A 53 8.56 3.34 0.42
CA LEU A 53 9.81 3.93 0.83
C LEU A 53 10.31 3.32 2.13
N GLN A 54 9.40 3.08 3.05
CA GLN A 54 9.77 2.47 4.32
C GLN A 54 10.21 1.02 4.14
N LEU A 55 9.49 0.30 3.29
CA LEU A 55 9.82 -1.09 3.05
C LEU A 55 11.13 -1.23 2.30
N LYS A 56 11.36 -0.33 1.37
CA LYS A 56 12.54 -0.41 0.54
C LYS A 56 13.76 0.10 1.25
N GLY A 57 13.58 1.14 1.96
CA GLY A 57 14.69 1.81 2.52
C GLY A 57 14.96 1.69 3.93
#